data_a936d8777d1a280ba5b0bd9a5a009487
#
_entry.id   a936d8777d1a280ba5b0bd9a5a009487
#
_cell.length_a   1.000
_cell.length_b   1.000
_cell.length_c   1.000
_cell.angle_alpha   90.00
_cell.angle_beta   90.00
_cell.angle_gamma   90.00
#
_symmetry.space_group_name_H-M   'P 1'
#
loop_
_entity.id
_entity.type
_entity.pdbx_description
1 polymer ?
#
loop_
_entity_poly.entity_id
_entity_poly.type
_entity_poly.pdbx_seq_one_letter_code
_entity_poly.pdbx_strand_id
1 'polypeptide(L)'
;MAGRPLGVLAAHPLSAHQAVLLPDWGPTTYFTQGEFEPDAEQAALLDKRGVRVERTPIVELMGTAPALDAVKLADGRRMAVHALFVASKTHMASPLAMQLGCAFDDGPLGPVIRTDEFRQTTVPGVFAAGDAAIPMSNATLASASGVMAGVCVHRALVMA
;
A
#
# COMPACT_ATOMS: atom_id res chain seq x y z
N MET A 1 11.99 -9.97 -12.27
CA MET A 1 12.45 -9.79 -10.88
C MET A 1 12.63 -11.09 -10.11
N ALA A 2 12.18 -12.22 -10.63
CA ALA A 2 12.27 -13.50 -9.91
C ALA A 2 13.70 -13.82 -9.46
N GLY A 3 13.85 -14.23 -8.19
CA GLY A 3 15.12 -14.60 -7.57
C GLY A 3 16.05 -13.45 -7.14
N ARG A 4 15.68 -12.18 -7.38
CA ARG A 4 16.47 -11.03 -6.93
C ARG A 4 16.11 -10.62 -5.49
N PRO A 5 17.04 -10.03 -4.72
CA PRO A 5 16.77 -9.53 -3.38
C PRO A 5 15.65 -8.48 -3.34
N LEU A 6 14.70 -8.70 -2.45
CA LEU A 6 13.55 -7.83 -2.22
C LEU A 6 13.62 -7.23 -0.82
N GLY A 7 13.10 -6.02 -0.65
CA GLY A 7 12.96 -5.38 0.64
C GLY A 7 11.52 -4.98 0.93
N VAL A 8 11.14 -5.01 2.20
CA VAL A 8 9.95 -4.36 2.72
C VAL A 8 10.37 -3.30 3.72
N LEU A 9 10.07 -2.05 3.41
CA LEU A 9 10.29 -0.93 4.31
C LEU A 9 9.08 -0.81 5.23
N ALA A 10 9.29 -0.97 6.51
CA ALA A 10 8.25 -0.81 7.50
C ALA A 10 7.85 0.67 7.63
N ALA A 11 6.59 0.96 7.42
CA ALA A 11 5.97 2.26 7.58
C ALA A 11 4.62 2.17 8.34
N HIS A 12 4.20 0.94 8.66
CA HIS A 12 2.94 0.64 9.33
C HIS A 12 3.04 -0.74 10.02
N PRO A 13 2.33 -1.02 11.12
CA PRO A 13 2.31 -2.34 11.77
C PRO A 13 1.97 -3.52 10.85
N LEU A 14 1.18 -3.30 9.79
CA LEU A 14 0.87 -4.33 8.79
C LEU A 14 2.01 -4.62 7.80
N SER A 15 3.12 -3.89 7.85
CA SER A 15 4.24 -4.09 6.90
C SER A 15 4.88 -5.47 7.04
N ALA A 16 4.89 -6.06 8.24
CA ALA A 16 5.38 -7.42 8.46
C ALA A 16 4.57 -8.47 7.68
N HIS A 17 3.24 -8.30 7.58
CA HIS A 17 2.40 -9.17 6.76
C HIS A 17 2.81 -9.16 5.28
N GLN A 18 3.11 -7.98 4.73
CA GLN A 18 3.61 -7.88 3.36
C GLN A 18 4.93 -8.64 3.17
N ALA A 19 5.84 -8.57 4.15
CA ALA A 19 7.12 -9.25 4.09
C ALA A 19 6.99 -10.79 4.08
N VAL A 20 5.97 -11.35 4.73
CA VAL A 20 5.67 -12.79 4.73
C VAL A 20 5.26 -13.29 3.33
N LEU A 21 4.65 -12.44 2.49
CA LEU A 21 4.14 -12.84 1.18
C LEU A 21 5.21 -12.89 0.08
N LEU A 22 6.30 -12.10 0.21
CA LEU A 22 7.26 -11.89 -0.88
C LEU A 22 8.30 -13.00 -1.12
N PRO A 23 8.63 -13.91 -0.18
CA PRO A 23 9.69 -14.91 -0.41
C PRO A 23 9.50 -15.83 -1.60
N ASP A 24 8.27 -15.98 -2.13
CA ASP A 24 8.01 -16.77 -3.33
C ASP A 24 8.60 -16.13 -4.60
N TRP A 25 8.96 -14.86 -4.56
CA TRP A 25 9.55 -14.11 -5.68
C TRP A 25 11.04 -13.85 -5.51
N GLY A 26 11.59 -13.92 -4.29
CA GLY A 26 13.01 -13.74 -4.05
C GLY A 26 13.37 -13.60 -2.59
N PRO A 27 14.69 -13.67 -2.26
CA PRO A 27 15.18 -13.45 -0.90
C PRO A 27 14.67 -12.11 -0.37
N THR A 28 13.96 -12.13 0.75
CA THR A 28 13.25 -10.96 1.28
C THR A 28 13.86 -10.49 2.59
N THR A 29 14.05 -9.18 2.73
CA THR A 29 14.46 -8.52 3.98
C THR A 29 13.36 -7.57 4.44
N TYR A 30 12.94 -7.69 5.70
CA TYR A 30 12.06 -6.76 6.39
C TYR A 30 12.90 -5.74 7.16
N PHE A 31 12.81 -4.47 6.77
CA PHE A 31 13.50 -3.35 7.40
C PHE A 31 12.57 -2.67 8.40
N THR A 32 12.80 -2.85 9.70
CA THR A 32 11.92 -2.35 10.76
C THR A 32 11.97 -0.84 10.93
N GLN A 33 12.98 -0.19 10.39
CA GLN A 33 13.31 1.23 10.59
C GLN A 33 13.55 1.61 12.06
N GLY A 34 13.78 0.62 12.94
CA GLY A 34 13.94 0.83 14.38
C GLY A 34 12.63 1.20 15.10
N GLU A 35 11.49 1.18 14.41
CA GLU A 35 10.19 1.60 14.94
C GLU A 35 9.14 0.48 14.86
N PHE A 36 9.11 -0.28 13.77
CA PHE A 36 8.08 -1.28 13.51
C PHE A 36 8.61 -2.70 13.74
N GLU A 37 8.95 -3.01 14.99
CA GLU A 37 9.37 -4.37 15.37
C GLU A 37 8.21 -5.35 15.21
N PRO A 38 8.45 -6.53 14.62
CA PRO A 38 7.43 -7.56 14.53
C PRO A 38 7.12 -8.10 15.94
N ASP A 39 5.84 -8.32 16.22
CA ASP A 39 5.44 -9.06 17.41
C ASP A 39 5.87 -10.55 17.35
N ALA A 40 5.60 -11.32 18.39
CA ALA A 40 6.06 -12.72 18.49
C ALA A 40 5.47 -13.62 17.39
N GLU A 41 4.21 -13.40 17.00
CA GLU A 41 3.54 -14.15 15.94
C GLU A 41 4.10 -13.78 14.57
N GLN A 42 4.23 -12.50 14.31
CA GLN A 42 4.84 -11.96 13.08
C GLN A 42 6.29 -12.44 12.93
N ALA A 43 7.08 -12.38 14.01
CA ALA A 43 8.47 -12.83 14.00
C ALA A 43 8.59 -14.32 13.66
N ALA A 44 7.74 -15.15 14.24
CA ALA A 44 7.70 -16.60 13.95
C ALA A 44 7.32 -16.86 12.47
N LEU A 45 6.38 -16.09 11.91
CA LEU A 45 6.00 -16.21 10.49
C LEU A 45 7.12 -15.75 9.56
N LEU A 46 7.79 -14.64 9.87
CA LEU A 46 8.94 -14.14 9.10
C LEU A 46 10.07 -15.17 9.08
N ASP A 47 10.41 -15.73 10.24
CA ASP A 47 11.44 -16.79 10.38
C ASP A 47 11.06 -18.04 9.58
N LYS A 48 9.83 -18.55 9.74
CA LYS A 48 9.30 -19.70 8.99
C LYS A 48 9.40 -19.51 7.48
N ARG A 49 9.25 -18.27 7.00
CA ARG A 49 9.33 -17.92 5.58
C ARG A 49 10.74 -17.54 5.11
N GLY A 50 11.74 -17.60 6.00
CA GLY A 50 13.13 -17.24 5.69
C GLY A 50 13.33 -15.75 5.41
N VAL A 51 12.48 -14.89 5.96
CA VAL A 51 12.61 -13.43 5.84
C VAL A 51 13.64 -12.93 6.82
N ARG A 52 14.66 -12.24 6.32
CA ARG A 52 15.65 -11.56 7.17
C ARG A 52 15.02 -10.31 7.80
N VAL A 53 15.20 -10.12 9.10
CA VAL A 53 14.83 -8.87 9.79
C VAL A 53 16.07 -8.01 9.97
N GLU A 54 16.06 -6.79 9.41
CA GLU A 54 17.11 -5.78 9.57
C GLU A 54 16.55 -4.60 10.37
N ARG A 55 17.22 -4.28 11.49
CA ARG A 55 16.77 -3.25 12.43
C ARG A 55 17.41 -1.89 12.18
N THR A 56 18.57 -1.89 11.53
CA THR A 56 19.27 -0.64 11.22
C THR A 56 18.49 0.12 10.15
N PRO A 57 18.14 1.40 10.37
CA PRO A 57 17.36 2.18 9.42
C PRO A 57 18.03 2.33 8.06
N ILE A 58 17.23 2.31 6.99
CA ILE A 58 17.63 2.74 5.65
C ILE A 58 17.74 4.27 5.64
N VAL A 59 18.85 4.78 5.15
CA VAL A 59 19.11 6.23 5.03
C VAL A 59 19.26 6.69 3.58
N GLU A 60 19.48 5.76 2.63
CA GLU A 60 19.70 6.10 1.23
C GLU A 60 19.26 4.95 0.31
N LEU A 61 18.61 5.28 -0.80
CA LEU A 61 18.36 4.35 -1.91
C LEU A 61 19.44 4.52 -2.96
N MET A 62 20.05 3.44 -3.41
CA MET A 62 21.20 3.44 -4.32
C MET A 62 20.86 2.76 -5.62
N GLY A 63 21.18 3.39 -6.74
CA GLY A 63 20.94 2.88 -8.08
C GLY A 63 20.87 4.03 -9.10
N THR A 64 20.71 3.67 -10.36
CA THR A 64 20.46 4.64 -11.44
C THR A 64 19.01 4.50 -11.89
N ALA A 65 18.23 5.58 -11.73
CA ALA A 65 16.79 5.55 -12.08
C ALA A 65 16.57 4.99 -13.49
N PRO A 66 15.59 4.10 -13.69
CA PRO A 66 14.57 3.67 -12.73
C PRO A 66 14.98 2.43 -11.89
N ALA A 67 16.24 1.99 -11.93
CA ALA A 67 16.70 0.79 -11.23
C ALA A 67 17.10 1.09 -9.78
N LEU A 68 16.71 0.20 -8.86
CA LEU A 68 17.22 0.13 -7.49
C LEU A 68 18.22 -1.04 -7.43
N ASP A 69 19.43 -0.77 -6.93
CA ASP A 69 20.50 -1.77 -6.81
C ASP A 69 20.75 -2.17 -5.36
N ALA A 70 20.67 -1.20 -4.45
CA ALA A 70 20.97 -1.40 -3.03
C ALA A 70 20.30 -0.34 -2.16
N VAL A 71 20.29 -0.60 -0.86
CA VAL A 71 19.99 0.37 0.19
C VAL A 71 21.24 0.56 1.07
N LYS A 72 21.45 1.78 1.57
CA LYS A 72 22.48 2.09 2.57
C LYS A 72 21.81 2.23 3.93
N LEU A 73 22.38 1.59 4.91
CA LEU A 73 21.93 1.61 6.30
C LEU A 73 22.63 2.73 7.09
N ALA A 74 22.04 3.13 8.21
CA ALA A 74 22.58 4.19 9.06
C ALA A 74 23.97 3.88 9.62
N ASP A 75 24.35 2.59 9.74
CA ASP A 75 25.67 2.15 10.15
C ASP A 75 26.70 2.09 9.01
N GLY A 76 26.32 2.53 7.80
CA GLY A 76 27.16 2.54 6.61
C GLY A 76 27.16 1.26 5.78
N ARG A 77 26.57 0.15 6.26
CA ARG A 77 26.45 -1.08 5.48
C ARG A 77 25.57 -0.83 4.24
N ARG A 78 25.90 -1.55 3.17
CA ARG A 78 25.09 -1.59 1.94
C ARG A 78 24.50 -2.97 1.78
N MET A 79 23.21 -3.02 1.46
CA MET A 79 22.49 -4.26 1.21
C MET A 79 21.86 -4.24 -0.18
N ALA A 80 22.10 -5.29 -0.98
CA ALA A 80 21.47 -5.43 -2.29
C ALA A 80 19.96 -5.53 -2.12
N VAL A 81 19.21 -4.66 -2.80
CA VAL A 81 17.74 -4.66 -2.87
C VAL A 81 17.35 -4.15 -4.25
N HIS A 82 16.63 -4.96 -5.01
CA HIS A 82 16.23 -4.61 -6.37
C HIS A 82 14.78 -4.14 -6.49
N ALA A 83 14.00 -4.32 -5.44
CA ALA A 83 12.69 -3.71 -5.27
C ALA A 83 12.41 -3.51 -3.78
N LEU A 84 11.88 -2.34 -3.43
CA LEU A 84 11.51 -1.99 -2.07
C LEU A 84 10.01 -1.73 -2.02
N PHE A 85 9.30 -2.55 -1.25
CA PHE A 85 7.86 -2.45 -1.04
C PHE A 85 7.58 -1.64 0.22
N VAL A 86 6.59 -0.77 0.16
CA VAL A 86 6.21 0.11 1.28
C VAL A 86 4.70 0.11 1.42
N ALA A 87 4.19 -0.24 2.59
CA ALA A 87 2.79 -0.05 2.96
C ALA A 87 2.64 1.31 3.64
N SER A 88 2.57 2.37 2.85
CA SER A 88 2.50 3.75 3.36
C SER A 88 1.10 4.10 3.85
N LYS A 89 1.02 4.94 4.89
CA LYS A 89 -0.22 5.64 5.21
C LYS A 89 -0.65 6.52 4.04
N THR A 90 -1.94 6.51 3.75
CA THR A 90 -2.54 7.27 2.66
C THR A 90 -3.36 8.44 3.18
N HIS A 91 -3.49 9.47 2.35
CA HIS A 91 -4.37 10.62 2.59
C HIS A 91 -5.01 11.04 1.26
N MET A 92 -6.12 11.76 1.33
CA MET A 92 -6.76 12.27 0.12
C MET A 92 -5.82 13.27 -0.58
N ALA A 93 -5.47 12.99 -1.83
CA ALA A 93 -4.62 13.86 -2.64
C ALA A 93 -5.35 15.17 -3.06
N SER A 94 -6.68 15.17 -3.01
CA SER A 94 -7.52 16.33 -3.34
C SER A 94 -8.53 16.61 -2.23
N PRO A 95 -8.79 17.88 -1.88
CA PRO A 95 -9.81 18.25 -0.93
C PRO A 95 -11.24 18.16 -1.50
N LEU A 96 -11.41 17.83 -2.78
CA LEU A 96 -12.70 17.93 -3.49
C LEU A 96 -13.82 17.15 -2.79
N ALA A 97 -13.58 15.90 -2.41
CA ALA A 97 -14.59 15.07 -1.75
C ALA A 97 -15.05 15.70 -0.41
N MET A 98 -14.11 16.27 0.35
CA MET A 98 -14.40 16.97 1.60
C MET A 98 -15.18 18.27 1.33
N GLN A 99 -14.79 19.04 0.32
CA GLN A 99 -15.48 20.29 -0.06
C GLN A 99 -16.91 20.03 -0.53
N LEU A 100 -17.17 18.89 -1.17
CA LEU A 100 -18.49 18.44 -1.58
C LEU A 100 -19.34 17.90 -0.41
N GLY A 101 -18.76 17.71 0.77
CA GLY A 101 -19.46 17.18 1.94
C GLY A 101 -19.57 15.65 1.97
N CYS A 102 -18.75 14.92 1.20
CA CYS A 102 -18.71 13.47 1.25
C CYS A 102 -18.24 12.98 2.61
N ALA A 103 -18.87 11.91 3.13
CA ALA A 103 -18.36 11.22 4.32
C ALA A 103 -17.20 10.29 3.98
N PHE A 104 -16.37 10.01 4.99
CA PHE A 104 -15.23 9.12 4.89
C PHE A 104 -15.36 7.98 5.90
N ASP A 105 -14.77 6.84 5.56
CA ASP A 105 -14.55 5.71 6.46
C ASP A 105 -13.06 5.56 6.75
N ASP A 106 -12.73 5.04 7.94
CA ASP A 106 -11.35 4.72 8.29
C ASP A 106 -10.95 3.39 7.62
N GLY A 107 -9.99 3.48 6.71
CA GLY A 107 -9.36 2.31 6.11
C GLY A 107 -8.06 1.93 6.86
N PRO A 108 -7.52 0.72 6.61
CA PRO A 108 -6.32 0.23 7.30
C PRO A 108 -5.07 1.07 7.07
N LEU A 109 -4.98 1.76 5.95
CA LEU A 109 -3.85 2.63 5.61
C LEU A 109 -4.20 4.11 5.60
N GLY A 110 -5.47 4.47 5.78
CA GLY A 110 -5.93 5.86 5.77
C GLY A 110 -7.39 5.99 5.36
N PRO A 111 -7.93 7.21 5.32
CA PRO A 111 -9.34 7.44 5.02
C PRO A 111 -9.68 7.06 3.58
N VAL A 112 -10.89 6.53 3.38
CA VAL A 112 -11.49 6.28 2.07
C VAL A 112 -12.85 6.97 1.99
N ILE A 113 -13.25 7.40 0.79
CA ILE A 113 -14.56 8.02 0.57
C ILE A 113 -15.62 6.94 0.74
N ARG A 114 -16.60 7.19 1.63
CA ARG A 114 -17.73 6.28 1.83
C ARG A 114 -18.61 6.24 0.59
N THR A 115 -18.87 5.02 0.10
CA THR A 115 -19.78 4.79 -1.03
C THR A 115 -20.72 3.63 -0.72
N ASP A 116 -21.88 3.63 -1.37
CA ASP A 116 -22.78 2.49 -1.40
C ASP A 116 -22.31 1.42 -2.43
N GLU A 117 -23.12 0.39 -2.62
CA GLU A 117 -22.86 -0.68 -3.59
C GLU A 117 -22.86 -0.19 -5.06
N PHE A 118 -23.49 0.94 -5.34
CA PHE A 118 -23.54 1.59 -6.65
C PHE A 118 -22.43 2.64 -6.86
N ARG A 119 -21.48 2.73 -5.92
CA ARG A 119 -20.39 3.70 -5.94
C ARG A 119 -20.84 5.15 -5.78
N GLN A 120 -22.08 5.40 -5.35
CA GLN A 120 -22.53 6.73 -4.99
C GLN A 120 -22.03 7.08 -3.59
N THR A 121 -21.52 8.30 -3.42
CA THR A 121 -21.08 8.82 -2.13
C THR A 121 -22.31 9.19 -1.26
N THR A 122 -22.05 9.71 -0.06
CA THR A 122 -23.14 10.26 0.79
C THR A 122 -23.78 11.54 0.22
N VAL A 123 -23.20 12.09 -0.85
CA VAL A 123 -23.72 13.26 -1.55
C VAL A 123 -24.41 12.81 -2.86
N PRO A 124 -25.72 13.08 -3.04
CA PRO A 124 -26.45 12.69 -4.23
C PRO A 124 -25.78 13.19 -5.53
N GLY A 125 -25.67 12.31 -6.52
CA GLY A 125 -25.05 12.64 -7.81
C GLY A 125 -23.53 12.67 -7.81
N VAL A 126 -22.88 12.41 -6.66
CA VAL A 126 -21.42 12.30 -6.55
C VAL A 126 -21.02 10.83 -6.38
N PHE A 127 -20.14 10.35 -7.25
CA PHE A 127 -19.67 8.96 -7.26
C PHE A 127 -18.16 8.92 -7.05
N ALA A 128 -17.66 7.87 -6.39
CA ALA A 128 -16.25 7.67 -6.15
C ALA A 128 -15.84 6.22 -6.42
N ALA A 129 -14.63 6.05 -6.95
CA ALA A 129 -14.10 4.75 -7.32
C ALA A 129 -12.57 4.69 -7.13
N GLY A 130 -12.00 3.51 -7.32
CA GLY A 130 -10.58 3.26 -7.19
C GLY A 130 -10.08 3.38 -5.76
N ASP A 131 -8.79 3.63 -5.61
CA ASP A 131 -8.09 3.67 -4.31
C ASP A 131 -8.64 4.74 -3.36
N ALA A 132 -9.32 5.76 -3.89
CA ALA A 132 -9.96 6.79 -3.08
C ALA A 132 -11.21 6.28 -2.33
N ALA A 133 -11.83 5.17 -2.77
CA ALA A 133 -13.08 4.62 -2.22
C ALA A 133 -12.99 3.14 -1.86
N ILE A 134 -11.84 2.49 -2.07
CA ILE A 134 -11.63 1.07 -1.77
C ILE A 134 -10.45 0.92 -0.80
N PRO A 135 -10.67 0.32 0.40
CA PRO A 135 -9.61 0.15 1.40
C PRO A 135 -8.46 -0.76 0.93
N MET A 136 -8.76 -1.73 0.05
CA MET A 136 -7.78 -2.66 -0.50
C MET A 136 -7.36 -2.23 -1.90
N SER A 137 -6.29 -1.45 -1.98
CA SER A 137 -5.79 -0.86 -3.24
C SER A 137 -5.06 -1.89 -4.10
N ASN A 138 -5.61 -2.17 -5.29
CA ASN A 138 -4.90 -2.83 -6.39
C ASN A 138 -5.52 -2.43 -7.74
N ALA A 139 -4.74 -2.56 -8.81
CA ALA A 139 -5.12 -2.11 -10.14
C ALA A 139 -6.41 -2.76 -10.66
N THR A 140 -6.62 -4.05 -10.40
CA THR A 140 -7.81 -4.78 -10.85
C THR A 140 -9.07 -4.29 -10.14
N LEU A 141 -9.02 -4.14 -8.81
CA LEU A 141 -10.16 -3.64 -8.03
C LEU A 141 -10.45 -2.17 -8.36
N ALA A 142 -9.42 -1.35 -8.53
CA ALA A 142 -9.57 0.04 -8.92
C ALA A 142 -10.28 0.16 -10.28
N SER A 143 -9.84 -0.62 -11.28
CA SER A 143 -10.45 -0.67 -12.61
C SER A 143 -11.91 -1.15 -12.57
N ALA A 144 -12.18 -2.26 -11.87
CA ALA A 144 -13.54 -2.81 -11.73
C ALA A 144 -14.48 -1.80 -11.06
N SER A 145 -14.01 -1.15 -10.00
CA SER A 145 -14.77 -0.11 -9.29
C SER A 145 -15.06 1.10 -10.18
N GLY A 146 -14.10 1.49 -11.04
CA GLY A 146 -14.29 2.55 -12.03
C GLY A 146 -15.37 2.22 -13.06
N VAL A 147 -15.39 0.99 -13.57
CA VAL A 147 -16.46 0.50 -14.47
C VAL A 147 -17.83 0.59 -13.79
N MET A 148 -17.92 0.11 -12.55
CA MET A 148 -19.18 0.17 -11.77
C MET A 148 -19.66 1.62 -11.59
N ALA A 149 -18.76 2.52 -11.18
CA ALA A 149 -19.12 3.93 -11.00
C ALA A 149 -19.58 4.55 -12.31
N GLY A 150 -18.89 4.28 -13.44
CA GLY A 150 -19.27 4.80 -14.75
C GLY A 150 -20.65 4.36 -15.20
N VAL A 151 -20.99 3.08 -15.02
CA VAL A 151 -22.34 2.54 -15.32
C VAL A 151 -23.39 3.21 -14.44
N CYS A 152 -23.12 3.37 -13.15
CA CYS A 152 -24.08 3.96 -12.22
C CYS A 152 -24.30 5.46 -12.47
N VAL A 153 -23.24 6.21 -12.78
CA VAL A 153 -23.35 7.62 -13.22
C VAL A 153 -24.21 7.74 -14.47
N HIS A 154 -23.92 6.91 -15.51
CA HIS A 154 -24.71 6.91 -16.75
C HIS A 154 -26.18 6.63 -16.48
N ARG A 155 -26.47 5.60 -15.69
CA ARG A 155 -27.85 5.25 -15.31
C ARG A 155 -28.55 6.43 -14.57
N ALA A 156 -27.86 7.05 -13.62
CA ALA A 156 -28.41 8.18 -12.87
C ALA A 156 -28.77 9.36 -13.80
N LEU A 157 -27.96 9.64 -14.82
CA LEU A 157 -28.20 10.73 -15.78
C LEU A 157 -29.35 10.43 -16.76
N VAL A 158 -29.54 9.16 -17.13
CA VAL A 158 -30.56 8.76 -18.12
C VAL A 158 -31.93 8.56 -17.49
N MET A 159 -31.98 8.21 -16.18
CA MET A 159 -33.22 7.90 -15.47
C MET A 159 -33.69 9.03 -14.51
N ALA A 160 -32.97 10.18 -14.53
CA ALA A 160 -33.30 11.35 -13.69
C ALA A 160 -34.50 12.13 -14.25
#